data_1cba8a376e654292c929e76d85499119
#
_entry.id   1cba8a376e654292c929e76d85499119
#
_cell.length_a   1.000
_cell.length_b   1.000
_cell.length_c   1.000
_cell.angle_alpha   90.00
_cell.angle_beta   90.00
_cell.angle_gamma   90.00
#
_symmetry.space_group_name_H-M   'P 1'
#
loop_
_entity.id
_entity.type
_entity.pdbx_description
1 polymer ?
#
loop_
_entity_poly.entity_id
_entity_poly.type
_entity_poly.pdbx_seq_one_letter_code
_entity_poly.pdbx_strand_id
1 'polypeptide(L)'
;LFRSILDNLRWGDKEATDEECIQACKLACADEFIERFPDKYNTHIEQGGNNVSGGQKQRLCIARALLKKPKILILDDSTSAVDTATDAKIRRAFREEIPDTTKLIIAQRVSSVQEADRIIVMDEGKIHGFGTHDELLVSDEIYREVYESQTQGGGDFDENGGEA
;
A
#
# COMPACT_ATOMS: atom_id res chain seq x y z
N LEU A 1 -1.80 -25.56 -3.22
CA LEU A 1 -3.12 -25.54 -3.81
C LEU A 1 -3.20 -24.33 -4.73
N PHE A 2 -3.19 -24.58 -6.03
CA PHE A 2 -3.36 -23.58 -7.07
C PHE A 2 -4.79 -23.06 -7.00
N ARG A 3 -4.98 -21.76 -6.87
CA ARG A 3 -6.30 -21.17 -6.74
C ARG A 3 -6.41 -19.94 -7.62
N SER A 4 -7.64 -19.64 -8.08
CA SER A 4 -7.94 -18.40 -8.76
C SER A 4 -7.68 -17.17 -7.88
N ILE A 5 -7.62 -15.99 -8.48
CA ILE A 5 -7.54 -14.72 -7.72
C ILE A 5 -8.73 -14.62 -6.76
N LEU A 6 -9.95 -14.92 -7.19
CA LEU A 6 -11.14 -14.92 -6.32
C LEU A 6 -10.99 -15.84 -5.12
N ASP A 7 -10.52 -17.09 -5.33
CA ASP A 7 -10.30 -18.01 -4.22
C ASP A 7 -9.24 -17.52 -3.24
N ASN A 8 -8.20 -16.84 -3.74
CA ASN A 8 -7.18 -16.23 -2.89
C ASN A 8 -7.74 -15.07 -2.07
N LEU A 9 -8.62 -14.26 -2.64
CA LEU A 9 -9.28 -13.16 -1.94
C LEU A 9 -10.19 -13.68 -0.82
N ARG A 10 -10.95 -14.75 -1.09
CA ARG A 10 -11.82 -15.41 -0.11
C ARG A 10 -11.11 -16.06 1.08
N TRP A 11 -9.79 -16.05 1.11
CA TRP A 11 -9.06 -16.32 2.35
C TRP A 11 -9.21 -15.20 3.40
N GLY A 12 -9.57 -13.99 2.95
CA GLY A 12 -9.96 -12.90 3.85
C GLY A 12 -11.33 -13.14 4.48
N ASP A 13 -12.32 -13.49 3.63
CA ASP A 13 -13.66 -13.83 4.03
C ASP A 13 -14.21 -14.91 3.06
N LYS A 14 -14.54 -16.09 3.59
CA LYS A 14 -14.98 -17.25 2.79
C LYS A 14 -16.35 -17.04 2.19
N GLU A 15 -17.19 -16.21 2.80
CA GLU A 15 -18.55 -15.94 2.38
C GLU A 15 -18.66 -14.71 1.46
N ALA A 16 -17.51 -14.04 1.18
CA ALA A 16 -17.49 -12.86 0.33
C ALA A 16 -18.02 -13.18 -1.08
N THR A 17 -18.94 -12.35 -1.58
CA THR A 17 -19.43 -12.41 -2.94
C THR A 17 -18.35 -12.00 -3.94
N ASP A 18 -18.57 -12.28 -5.24
CA ASP A 18 -17.65 -11.82 -6.29
C ASP A 18 -17.57 -10.29 -6.32
N GLU A 19 -18.70 -9.62 -6.12
CA GLU A 19 -18.79 -8.16 -6.10
C GLU A 19 -17.97 -7.57 -4.94
N GLU A 20 -18.04 -8.16 -3.74
CA GLU A 20 -17.25 -7.73 -2.60
C GLU A 20 -15.76 -7.93 -2.86
N CYS A 21 -15.36 -9.04 -3.46
CA CYS A 21 -13.98 -9.30 -3.87
C CYS A 21 -13.49 -8.26 -4.90
N ILE A 22 -14.31 -7.94 -5.91
CA ILE A 22 -14.01 -6.95 -6.93
C ILE A 22 -13.87 -5.55 -6.29
N GLN A 23 -14.78 -5.18 -5.39
CA GLN A 23 -14.72 -3.89 -4.70
C GLN A 23 -13.46 -3.76 -3.85
N ALA A 24 -13.09 -4.81 -3.10
CA ALA A 24 -11.84 -4.83 -2.33
C ALA A 24 -10.60 -4.67 -3.24
N CYS A 25 -10.62 -5.29 -4.43
CA CYS A 25 -9.55 -5.13 -5.41
C CYS A 25 -9.46 -3.70 -5.97
N LYS A 26 -10.60 -3.04 -6.20
CA LYS A 26 -10.63 -1.64 -6.64
C LYS A 26 -10.00 -0.72 -5.59
N LEU A 27 -10.35 -0.88 -4.31
CA LEU A 27 -9.76 -0.12 -3.21
C LEU A 27 -8.24 -0.33 -3.08
N ALA A 28 -7.76 -1.52 -3.41
CA ALA A 28 -6.34 -1.86 -3.42
C ALA A 28 -5.66 -1.57 -4.77
N CYS A 29 -6.35 -0.97 -5.75
CA CYS A 29 -5.90 -0.78 -7.13
C CYS A 29 -5.43 -2.08 -7.80
N ALA A 30 -5.95 -3.23 -7.37
CA ALA A 30 -5.59 -4.53 -7.91
C ALA A 30 -6.36 -4.86 -9.19
N ASP A 31 -7.56 -4.31 -9.38
CA ASP A 31 -8.40 -4.48 -10.56
C ASP A 31 -7.69 -4.02 -11.84
N GLU A 32 -6.88 -2.95 -11.78
CA GLU A 32 -6.15 -2.40 -12.92
C GLU A 32 -5.26 -3.45 -13.63
N PHE A 33 -4.63 -4.36 -12.89
CA PHE A 33 -3.84 -5.42 -13.50
C PHE A 33 -4.63 -6.71 -13.70
N ILE A 34 -5.61 -7.00 -12.83
CA ILE A 34 -6.44 -8.20 -12.94
C ILE A 34 -7.22 -8.19 -14.25
N GLU A 35 -7.78 -7.04 -14.64
CA GLU A 35 -8.52 -6.88 -15.89
C GLU A 35 -7.68 -7.08 -17.16
N ARG A 36 -6.34 -7.04 -17.05
CA ARG A 36 -5.41 -7.32 -18.16
C ARG A 36 -5.09 -8.79 -18.33
N PHE A 37 -5.40 -9.64 -17.35
CA PHE A 37 -5.24 -11.08 -17.50
C PHE A 37 -6.34 -11.67 -18.41
N PRO A 38 -6.04 -12.68 -19.24
CA PRO A 38 -7.04 -13.32 -20.10
C PRO A 38 -8.25 -13.85 -19.30
N ASP A 39 -8.00 -14.48 -18.16
CA ASP A 39 -9.03 -15.08 -17.30
C ASP A 39 -9.45 -14.14 -16.16
N LYS A 40 -8.97 -12.88 -16.16
CA LYS A 40 -9.31 -11.85 -15.18
C LYS A 40 -9.24 -12.40 -13.74
N TYR A 41 -10.34 -12.28 -12.98
CA TYR A 41 -10.45 -12.76 -11.60
C TYR A 41 -10.37 -14.29 -11.46
N ASN A 42 -10.60 -15.03 -12.55
CA ASN A 42 -10.43 -16.49 -12.59
C ASN A 42 -8.99 -16.91 -12.89
N THR A 43 -8.08 -15.98 -13.13
CA THR A 43 -6.66 -16.24 -13.34
C THR A 43 -6.09 -17.02 -12.17
N HIS A 44 -5.44 -18.15 -12.46
CA HIS A 44 -4.75 -18.97 -11.46
C HIS A 44 -3.48 -18.28 -10.98
N ILE A 45 -3.32 -18.18 -9.65
CA ILE A 45 -2.06 -17.78 -9.02
C ILE A 45 -1.21 -19.05 -8.84
N GLU A 46 -0.02 -19.05 -9.44
CA GLU A 46 0.94 -20.15 -9.31
C GLU A 46 1.50 -20.25 -7.88
N GLN A 47 2.11 -21.39 -7.56
CA GLN A 47 2.76 -21.61 -6.28
C GLN A 47 3.84 -20.54 -6.05
N GLY A 48 3.79 -19.86 -4.89
CA GLY A 48 4.67 -18.73 -4.60
C GLY A 48 4.32 -17.45 -5.36
N GLY A 49 3.27 -17.45 -6.21
CA GLY A 49 2.84 -16.29 -6.99
C GLY A 49 3.84 -15.89 -8.08
N ASN A 50 4.49 -16.88 -8.75
CA ASN A 50 5.53 -16.60 -9.73
C ASN A 50 5.01 -15.87 -10.98
N ASN A 51 3.71 -15.93 -11.23
CA ASN A 51 3.03 -15.25 -12.34
C ASN A 51 2.48 -13.87 -12.00
N VAL A 52 2.79 -13.33 -10.80
CA VAL A 52 2.42 -11.97 -10.38
C VAL A 52 3.63 -11.26 -9.78
N SER A 53 3.75 -9.95 -10.04
CA SER A 53 4.85 -9.14 -9.50
C SER A 53 4.72 -8.91 -7.99
N GLY A 54 5.79 -8.45 -7.34
CA GLY A 54 5.79 -8.10 -5.91
C GLY A 54 4.69 -7.10 -5.56
N GLY A 55 4.57 -6.00 -6.32
CA GLY A 55 3.53 -5.00 -6.11
C GLY A 55 2.10 -5.51 -6.37
N GLN A 56 1.92 -6.45 -7.31
CA GLN A 56 0.64 -7.12 -7.52
C GLN A 56 0.28 -8.01 -6.33
N LYS A 57 1.25 -8.77 -5.79
CA LYS A 57 1.05 -9.57 -4.56
C LYS A 57 0.64 -8.70 -3.38
N GLN A 58 1.32 -7.59 -3.16
CA GLN A 58 1.01 -6.66 -2.08
C GLN A 58 -0.42 -6.12 -2.21
N ARG A 59 -0.82 -5.68 -3.40
CA ARG A 59 -2.20 -5.20 -3.65
C ARG A 59 -3.26 -6.28 -3.42
N LEU A 60 -3.01 -7.53 -3.80
CA LEU A 60 -3.90 -8.66 -3.47
C LEU A 60 -3.96 -8.93 -1.96
N CYS A 61 -2.85 -8.80 -1.23
CA CYS A 61 -2.84 -8.94 0.22
C CYS A 61 -3.65 -7.82 0.90
N ILE A 62 -3.56 -6.59 0.42
CA ILE A 62 -4.37 -5.46 0.90
C ILE A 62 -5.86 -5.75 0.63
N ALA A 63 -6.24 -6.12 -0.59
CA ALA A 63 -7.63 -6.45 -0.93
C ALA A 63 -8.20 -7.55 -0.02
N ARG A 64 -7.40 -8.58 0.27
CA ARG A 64 -7.77 -9.67 1.17
C ARG A 64 -7.97 -9.20 2.62
N ALA A 65 -7.17 -8.26 3.10
CA ALA A 65 -7.35 -7.67 4.42
C ALA A 65 -8.62 -6.81 4.51
N LEU A 66 -8.95 -6.08 3.43
CA LEU A 66 -10.14 -5.24 3.34
C LEU A 66 -11.45 -6.03 3.35
N LEU A 67 -11.46 -7.24 2.78
CA LEU A 67 -12.64 -8.12 2.81
C LEU A 67 -13.11 -8.48 4.22
N LYS A 68 -12.21 -8.45 5.20
CA LYS A 68 -12.58 -8.64 6.62
C LYS A 68 -13.36 -7.48 7.22
N LYS A 69 -13.52 -6.37 6.50
CA LYS A 69 -14.17 -5.13 6.97
C LYS A 69 -13.65 -4.73 8.36
N PRO A 70 -12.30 -4.61 8.53
CA PRO A 70 -11.69 -4.44 9.85
C PRO A 70 -12.00 -3.06 10.40
N LYS A 71 -12.13 -2.95 11.75
CA LYS A 71 -12.14 -1.64 12.42
C LYS A 71 -10.74 -1.02 12.55
N ILE A 72 -9.70 -1.87 12.56
CA ILE A 72 -8.30 -1.47 12.59
C ILE A 72 -7.58 -2.22 11.48
N LEU A 73 -6.98 -1.49 10.55
CA LEU A 73 -6.17 -2.02 9.45
C LEU A 73 -4.70 -1.69 9.72
N ILE A 74 -3.85 -2.71 9.85
CA ILE A 74 -2.41 -2.55 10.03
C ILE A 74 -1.72 -2.88 8.71
N LEU A 75 -0.95 -1.94 8.21
CA LEU A 75 -0.20 -2.02 6.94
C LEU A 75 1.29 -1.88 7.28
N ASP A 76 1.96 -3.03 7.42
CA ASP A 76 3.39 -3.10 7.68
C ASP A 76 4.14 -3.30 6.36
N ASP A 77 4.78 -2.23 5.89
CA ASP A 77 5.52 -2.17 4.62
C ASP A 77 4.75 -2.73 3.39
N SER A 78 3.41 -2.65 3.47
CA SER A 78 2.50 -3.34 2.54
C SER A 78 2.48 -2.75 1.13
N THR A 79 3.14 -1.63 0.90
CA THR A 79 3.23 -0.94 -0.40
C THR A 79 4.66 -0.70 -0.85
N SER A 80 5.67 -1.31 -0.22
CA SER A 80 7.09 -1.11 -0.54
C SER A 80 7.46 -1.47 -1.98
N ALA A 81 6.83 -2.49 -2.55
CA ALA A 81 7.01 -2.91 -3.94
C ALA A 81 5.96 -2.30 -4.90
N VAL A 82 5.12 -1.38 -4.41
CA VAL A 82 4.14 -0.63 -5.22
C VAL A 82 4.76 0.71 -5.59
N ASP A 83 4.56 1.15 -6.83
CA ASP A 83 5.01 2.47 -7.27
C ASP A 83 4.30 3.59 -6.51
N THR A 84 4.96 4.75 -6.42
CA THR A 84 4.48 5.89 -5.63
C THR A 84 3.10 6.40 -6.04
N ALA A 85 2.81 6.40 -7.35
CA ALA A 85 1.52 6.87 -7.86
C ALA A 85 0.38 5.93 -7.46
N THR A 86 0.59 4.61 -7.57
CA THR A 86 -0.39 3.60 -7.15
C THR A 86 -0.56 3.60 -5.63
N ASP A 87 0.53 3.74 -4.85
CA ASP A 87 0.46 3.86 -3.39
C ASP A 87 -0.38 5.08 -2.96
N ALA A 88 -0.20 6.22 -3.61
CA ALA A 88 -1.02 7.41 -3.36
C ALA A 88 -2.52 7.18 -3.66
N LYS A 89 -2.85 6.47 -4.75
CA LYS A 89 -4.23 6.10 -5.07
C LYS A 89 -4.85 5.20 -4.00
N ILE A 90 -4.11 4.19 -3.52
CA ILE A 90 -4.57 3.28 -2.45
C ILE A 90 -4.88 4.08 -1.18
N ARG A 91 -3.98 4.98 -0.77
CA ARG A 91 -4.19 5.81 0.43
C ARG A 91 -5.39 6.74 0.28
N ARG A 92 -5.56 7.33 -0.90
CA ARG A 92 -6.73 8.14 -1.19
C ARG A 92 -8.02 7.32 -1.08
N ALA A 93 -8.06 6.11 -1.68
CA ALA A 93 -9.20 5.21 -1.56
C ALA A 93 -9.50 4.87 -0.09
N PHE A 94 -8.48 4.66 0.74
CA PHE A 94 -8.67 4.40 2.16
C PHE A 94 -9.29 5.59 2.92
N ARG A 95 -8.97 6.83 2.54
CA ARG A 95 -9.58 8.01 3.16
C ARG A 95 -11.04 8.18 2.76
N GLU A 96 -11.32 7.99 1.48
CA GLU A 96 -12.63 8.27 0.90
C GLU A 96 -13.64 7.14 1.15
N GLU A 97 -13.21 5.87 1.04
CA GLU A 97 -14.12 4.73 1.01
C GLU A 97 -14.23 3.98 2.35
N ILE A 98 -13.22 4.07 3.21
CA ILE A 98 -13.21 3.42 4.53
C ILE A 98 -12.80 4.41 5.64
N PRO A 99 -13.46 5.58 5.76
CA PRO A 99 -13.07 6.63 6.72
C PRO A 99 -13.15 6.15 8.18
N ASP A 100 -14.11 5.28 8.51
CA ASP A 100 -14.34 4.78 9.87
C ASP A 100 -13.37 3.68 10.31
N THR A 101 -12.47 3.24 9.42
CA THR A 101 -11.42 2.27 9.75
C THR A 101 -10.19 3.00 10.25
N THR A 102 -9.70 2.67 11.44
CA THR A 102 -8.39 3.14 11.92
C THR A 102 -7.27 2.47 11.10
N LYS A 103 -6.38 3.26 10.49
CA LYS A 103 -5.26 2.75 9.71
C LYS A 103 -3.97 3.01 10.45
N LEU A 104 -3.21 1.96 10.74
CA LEU A 104 -1.84 2.02 11.24
C LEU A 104 -0.91 1.65 10.07
N ILE A 105 -0.18 2.64 9.58
CA ILE A 105 0.71 2.48 8.41
C ILE A 105 2.14 2.54 8.90
N ILE A 106 2.89 1.47 8.69
CA ILE A 106 4.32 1.40 8.95
C ILE A 106 5.00 1.46 7.58
N ALA A 107 5.77 2.51 7.36
CA ALA A 107 6.42 2.74 6.07
C ALA A 107 7.78 3.40 6.24
N GLN A 108 8.67 3.11 5.29
CA GLN A 108 10.00 3.72 5.21
C GLN A 108 9.97 5.02 4.41
N ARG A 109 8.98 5.20 3.52
CA ARG A 109 8.83 6.42 2.72
C ARG A 109 7.96 7.44 3.44
N VAL A 110 8.49 8.65 3.65
CA VAL A 110 7.72 9.75 4.26
C VAL A 110 6.50 10.08 3.43
N SER A 111 6.59 10.03 2.09
CA SER A 111 5.45 10.24 1.19
C SER A 111 4.27 9.29 1.45
N SER A 112 4.51 8.15 2.09
CA SER A 112 3.46 7.20 2.46
C SER A 112 2.70 7.57 3.74
N VAL A 113 3.25 8.45 4.57
CA VAL A 113 2.67 8.81 5.87
C VAL A 113 2.41 10.30 6.06
N GLN A 114 2.91 11.16 5.17
CA GLN A 114 2.83 12.62 5.31
C GLN A 114 1.39 13.17 5.41
N GLU A 115 0.40 12.46 4.88
CA GLU A 115 -1.01 12.83 4.95
C GLU A 115 -1.77 12.12 6.10
N ALA A 116 -1.07 11.43 6.99
CA ALA A 116 -1.69 10.79 8.15
C ALA A 116 -2.11 11.85 9.20
N ASP A 117 -3.19 11.57 9.93
CA ASP A 117 -3.65 12.43 11.01
C ASP A 117 -2.59 12.63 12.11
N ARG A 118 -1.80 11.57 12.36
CA ARG A 118 -0.66 11.57 13.29
C ARG A 118 0.43 10.65 12.80
N ILE A 119 1.67 11.07 13.01
CA ILE A 119 2.88 10.33 12.68
C ILE A 119 3.63 10.08 13.98
N ILE A 120 4.11 8.86 14.14
CA ILE A 120 5.00 8.45 15.23
C ILE A 120 6.40 8.24 14.63
N VAL A 121 7.36 9.00 15.09
CA VAL A 121 8.78 8.78 14.75
C VAL A 121 9.36 7.88 15.83
N MET A 122 9.94 6.77 15.41
CA MET A 122 10.56 5.80 16.31
C MET A 122 12.06 5.76 16.09
N ASP A 123 12.82 5.80 17.17
CA ASP A 123 14.26 5.65 17.19
C ASP A 123 14.68 4.72 18.35
N GLU A 124 15.59 3.77 18.09
CA GLU A 124 16.05 2.78 19.06
C GLU A 124 14.92 2.09 19.88
N GLY A 125 13.76 1.83 19.25
CA GLY A 125 12.61 1.19 19.89
C GLY A 125 11.81 2.10 20.82
N LYS A 126 12.04 3.41 20.80
CA LYS A 126 11.33 4.42 21.59
C LYS A 126 10.64 5.42 20.66
N ILE A 127 9.58 6.06 21.16
CA ILE A 127 8.96 7.19 20.47
C ILE A 127 9.89 8.40 20.63
N HIS A 128 10.41 8.90 19.51
CA HIS A 128 11.22 10.12 19.42
C HIS A 128 10.33 11.33 19.17
N GLY A 129 9.39 11.24 18.19
CA GLY A 129 8.47 12.30 17.84
C GLY A 129 7.04 11.82 17.65
N PHE A 130 6.08 12.73 17.88
CA PHE A 130 4.65 12.48 17.67
C PHE A 130 3.96 13.77 17.23
N GLY A 131 3.36 13.77 16.04
CA GLY A 131 2.71 14.96 15.50
C GLY A 131 2.18 14.78 14.08
N THR A 132 1.77 15.87 13.48
CA THR A 132 1.49 15.94 12.03
C THR A 132 2.79 16.08 11.23
N HIS A 133 2.71 15.95 9.91
CA HIS A 133 3.84 16.18 9.01
C HIS A 133 4.49 17.55 9.27
N ASP A 134 3.69 18.61 9.26
CA ASP A 134 4.21 19.98 9.41
C ASP A 134 4.81 20.24 10.80
N GLU A 135 4.19 19.70 11.86
CA GLU A 135 4.71 19.79 13.22
C GLU A 135 6.08 19.11 13.33
N LEU A 136 6.23 17.90 12.76
CA LEU A 136 7.46 17.12 12.84
C LEU A 136 8.58 17.70 11.98
N LEU A 137 8.28 18.31 10.84
CA LEU A 137 9.29 19.02 10.05
C LEU A 137 9.98 20.14 10.84
N VAL A 138 9.27 20.76 11.79
CA VAL A 138 9.81 21.82 12.63
C VAL A 138 10.46 21.29 13.90
N SER A 139 9.83 20.30 14.55
CA SER A 139 10.17 19.88 15.92
C SER A 139 11.04 18.64 16.01
N ASP A 140 11.11 17.81 14.96
CA ASP A 140 11.83 16.52 14.99
C ASP A 140 12.93 16.47 13.93
N GLU A 141 14.18 16.42 14.38
CA GLU A 141 15.35 16.43 13.50
C GLU A 141 15.46 15.15 12.67
N ILE A 142 15.15 13.97 13.26
CA ILE A 142 15.20 12.68 12.56
C ILE A 142 14.19 12.65 11.43
N TYR A 143 12.96 13.08 11.71
CA TYR A 143 11.91 13.15 10.68
C TYR A 143 12.29 14.07 9.53
N ARG A 144 12.82 15.25 9.84
CA ARG A 144 13.24 16.24 8.84
C ARG A 144 14.38 15.71 7.98
N GLU A 145 15.43 15.12 8.59
CA GLU A 145 16.56 14.55 7.84
C GLU A 145 16.11 13.45 6.88
N VAL A 146 15.23 12.54 7.33
CA VAL A 146 14.67 11.47 6.48
C VAL A 146 13.85 12.07 5.34
N TYR A 147 13.01 13.06 5.61
CA TYR A 147 12.21 13.74 4.59
C TYR A 147 13.10 14.43 3.54
N GLU A 148 14.10 15.21 3.97
CA GLU A 148 15.03 15.91 3.08
C GLU A 148 15.84 14.94 2.23
N SER A 149 16.34 13.84 2.80
CA SER A 149 17.07 12.83 2.06
C SER A 149 16.25 12.15 0.96
N GLN A 150 14.97 11.94 1.20
CA GLN A 150 14.05 11.32 0.24
C GLN A 150 13.55 12.29 -0.83
N THR A 151 13.47 13.59 -0.53
CA THR A 151 13.04 14.61 -1.49
C THR A 151 14.19 15.11 -2.37
N GLN A 152 15.41 15.20 -1.84
CA GLN A 152 16.58 15.63 -2.61
C GLN A 152 17.18 14.51 -3.46
N GLY A 153 17.05 13.24 -3.07
CA GLY A 153 17.52 12.08 -3.84
C GLY A 153 16.67 11.72 -5.05
N GLY A 154 15.50 12.31 -5.22
CA GLY A 154 14.59 12.06 -6.36
C GLY A 154 14.88 12.86 -7.63
N GLY A 155 15.87 13.76 -7.60
CA GLY A 155 16.17 14.66 -8.73
C GLY A 155 17.23 14.20 -9.73
N ASP A 156 17.97 13.12 -9.43
CA ASP A 156 19.21 12.81 -10.18
C ASP A 156 19.16 11.56 -11.08
N PHE A 157 18.02 10.87 -11.19
CA PHE A 157 17.96 9.62 -11.97
C PHE A 157 17.24 9.70 -13.33
N ASP A 158 16.68 10.85 -13.73
CA ASP A 158 15.95 10.98 -15.00
C ASP A 158 16.67 11.76 -16.12
N GLU A 159 17.94 12.21 -15.94
CA GLU A 159 18.64 13.00 -16.97
C GLU A 159 19.78 12.29 -17.71
N ASN A 160 20.02 10.99 -17.56
CA ASN A 160 21.06 10.30 -18.35
C ASN A 160 20.54 9.03 -19.03
N GLY A 161 19.66 9.18 -20.02
CA GLY A 161 19.15 8.10 -20.86
C GLY A 161 18.82 8.52 -22.29
N GLY A 162 19.63 9.40 -22.89
CA GLY A 162 19.43 9.79 -24.26
C GLY A 162 20.68 10.34 -24.91
N GLU A 163 21.53 9.46 -25.42
CA GLU A 163 22.39 9.69 -26.60
C GLU A 163 23.44 8.57 -26.70
N ALA A 164 23.20 7.57 -27.54
CA ALA A 164 24.15 6.96 -28.49
C ALA A 164 23.47 5.82 -29.24
#